data_74e575a608ad57d96efec47abb9d7dbd
#
_entry.id   74e575a608ad57d96efec47abb9d7dbd
#
_cell.length_a   1.000
_cell.length_b   1.000
_cell.length_c   1.000
_cell.angle_alpha   90.00
_cell.angle_beta   90.00
_cell.angle_gamma   90.00
#
_symmetry.space_group_name_H-M   'P 1'
#
loop_
_entity.id
_entity.type
_entity.pdbx_description
1 polymer ?
#
loop_
_entity_poly.entity_id
_entity_poly.type
_entity_poly.pdbx_seq_one_letter_code
_entity_poly.pdbx_strand_id
1 'polypeptide(L)'
;MQMAVILSFASGVPVVKLGRLAGQFAKPRSSPIEKKGDLELPSYLGDMINCIDFSKKAREPDPERMIQAYNQAASTQNLLRAFAYGGYADLSTIQSWNLDFVKKSKQGSNFKNLANRISECLNFMNACGVNNQNVRQLSETNFYISHEALLLPYESAFTRIDSTTGDWYNVGAHMLWIGDRTRDLNGAHVEFCSGISNPIGIKVGPTTEPVSYTHLTLPTIYS
;
A
#
# COMPACT_ATOMS: atom_id res chain seq x y z
N MET A 1 9.23 -7.35 4.11
CA MET A 1 9.58 -7.92 5.43
C MET A 1 10.96 -7.42 5.89
N GLN A 2 12.05 -7.74 5.22
CA GLN A 2 13.43 -7.38 5.64
C GLN A 2 13.63 -5.89 5.91
N MET A 3 13.19 -5.00 5.02
CA MET A 3 13.26 -3.55 5.28
C MET A 3 12.53 -3.15 6.56
N ALA A 4 11.37 -3.76 6.84
CA ALA A 4 10.63 -3.47 8.06
C ALA A 4 11.39 -3.90 9.31
N VAL A 5 12.02 -5.07 9.30
CA VAL A 5 12.85 -5.56 10.41
C VAL A 5 14.04 -4.63 10.66
N ILE A 6 14.75 -4.24 9.60
CA ILE A 6 15.88 -3.31 9.68
C ILE A 6 15.47 -1.95 10.22
N LEU A 7 14.35 -1.41 9.70
CA LEU A 7 13.83 -0.12 10.16
C LEU A 7 13.37 -0.18 11.62
N SER A 8 12.67 -1.25 12.01
CA SER A 8 12.27 -1.44 13.41
C SER A 8 13.47 -1.55 14.33
N PHE A 9 14.50 -2.31 13.95
CA PHE A 9 15.73 -2.44 14.73
C PHE A 9 16.49 -1.12 14.86
N ALA A 10 16.58 -0.35 13.77
CA ALA A 10 17.32 0.91 13.74
C ALA A 10 16.59 2.05 14.48
N SER A 11 15.26 2.08 14.39
CA SER A 11 14.44 3.16 14.96
C SER A 11 13.91 2.86 16.38
N GLY A 12 13.91 1.59 16.79
CA GLY A 12 13.32 1.16 18.06
C GLY A 12 11.79 1.21 18.10
N VAL A 13 11.13 1.40 16.92
CA VAL A 13 9.66 1.46 16.82
C VAL A 13 9.13 0.46 15.80
N PRO A 14 7.88 -0.01 15.96
CA PRO A 14 7.28 -0.94 15.01
C PRO A 14 7.03 -0.28 13.65
N VAL A 15 7.16 -1.06 12.58
CA VAL A 15 6.92 -0.63 11.21
C VAL A 15 5.63 -1.25 10.69
N VAL A 16 4.69 -0.42 10.23
CA VAL A 16 3.47 -0.85 9.56
C VAL A 16 3.78 -1.19 8.09
N LYS A 17 3.37 -2.38 7.67
CA LYS A 17 3.61 -2.89 6.32
C LYS A 17 2.37 -2.74 5.46
N LEU A 18 2.43 -1.87 4.44
CA LEU A 18 1.35 -1.57 3.52
C LEU A 18 1.72 -1.99 2.10
N GLY A 19 0.92 -2.86 1.51
CA GLY A 19 0.99 -3.21 0.09
C GLY A 19 -0.03 -2.44 -0.74
N ARG A 20 0.20 -2.34 -2.05
CA ARG A 20 -0.73 -1.69 -2.98
C ARG A 20 -1.47 -2.74 -3.80
N LEU A 21 -2.80 -2.74 -3.71
CA LEU A 21 -3.67 -3.64 -4.48
C LEU A 21 -4.89 -2.88 -5.01
N ALA A 22 -5.73 -3.57 -5.76
CA ALA A 22 -7.03 -3.08 -6.25
C ALA A 22 -6.96 -1.71 -6.93
N GLY A 23 -7.46 -0.64 -6.34
CA GLY A 23 -7.49 0.71 -6.93
C GLY A 23 -6.16 1.24 -7.46
N GLN A 24 -5.02 0.63 -7.11
CA GLN A 24 -3.72 0.97 -7.69
C GLN A 24 -3.60 0.57 -9.17
N PHE A 25 -4.49 -0.25 -9.69
CA PHE A 25 -4.58 -0.56 -11.12
C PHE A 25 -5.20 0.57 -11.95
N ALA A 26 -5.80 1.59 -11.32
CA ALA A 26 -6.07 2.88 -11.93
C ALA A 26 -4.82 3.77 -11.89
N LYS A 27 -4.60 4.55 -12.95
CA LYS A 27 -3.41 5.40 -13.11
C LYS A 27 -3.80 6.84 -13.41
N PRO A 28 -3.37 7.81 -12.60
CA PRO A 28 -3.54 9.22 -12.95
C PRO A 28 -2.67 9.58 -14.15
N ARG A 29 -3.23 10.35 -15.09
CA ARG A 29 -2.52 10.82 -16.28
C ARG A 29 -2.50 12.33 -16.36
N SER A 30 -1.43 12.87 -16.92
CA SER A 30 -1.29 14.31 -17.14
C SER A 30 -2.04 14.78 -18.38
N SER A 31 -2.28 13.89 -19.33
CA SER A 31 -3.05 14.16 -20.54
C SER A 31 -4.15 13.12 -20.71
N PRO A 32 -5.36 13.50 -21.12
CA PRO A 32 -6.44 12.58 -21.45
C PRO A 32 -6.19 11.81 -22.75
N ILE A 33 -5.26 12.25 -23.59
CA ILE A 33 -4.96 11.72 -24.91
C ILE A 33 -3.47 11.37 -24.99
N GLU A 34 -3.17 10.23 -25.61
CA GLU A 34 -1.84 9.80 -26.04
C GLU A 34 -1.79 9.83 -27.58
N LYS A 35 -0.64 10.31 -28.12
CA LYS A 35 -0.40 10.41 -29.56
C LYS A 35 0.76 9.52 -29.97
N LYS A 36 0.57 8.74 -31.06
CA LYS A 36 1.63 7.93 -31.66
C LYS A 36 1.54 8.06 -33.19
N GLY A 37 2.50 8.78 -33.78
CA GLY A 37 2.43 9.21 -35.18
C GLY A 37 1.23 10.15 -35.38
N ASP A 38 0.40 9.87 -36.37
CA ASP A 38 -0.82 10.65 -36.68
C ASP A 38 -2.06 10.16 -35.92
N LEU A 39 -1.93 9.07 -35.16
CA LEU A 39 -3.06 8.50 -34.40
C LEU A 39 -3.08 9.07 -32.98
N GLU A 40 -4.25 9.60 -32.60
CA GLU A 40 -4.57 10.06 -31.25
C GLU A 40 -5.62 9.15 -30.64
N LEU A 41 -5.36 8.67 -29.40
CA LEU A 41 -6.26 7.78 -28.66
C LEU A 41 -6.36 8.24 -27.20
N PRO A 42 -7.43 7.86 -26.47
CA PRO A 42 -7.50 8.04 -25.04
C PRO A 42 -6.27 7.46 -24.34
N SER A 43 -5.81 8.13 -23.30
CA SER A 43 -4.67 7.67 -22.51
C SER A 43 -4.96 6.32 -21.85
N TYR A 44 -3.91 5.53 -21.66
CA TYR A 44 -3.98 4.36 -20.80
C TYR A 44 -4.20 4.78 -19.35
N LEU A 45 -5.38 4.52 -18.80
CA LEU A 45 -5.81 4.92 -17.45
C LEU A 45 -5.58 3.83 -16.38
N GLY A 46 -4.96 2.73 -16.76
CA GLY A 46 -4.69 1.58 -15.90
C GLY A 46 -5.56 0.38 -16.22
N ASP A 47 -5.07 -0.80 -15.84
CA ASP A 47 -5.66 -2.09 -16.23
C ASP A 47 -7.09 -2.29 -15.72
N MET A 48 -7.51 -1.60 -14.68
CA MET A 48 -8.89 -1.66 -14.22
C MET A 48 -9.86 -0.78 -15.02
N ILE A 49 -9.36 0.03 -15.97
CA ILE A 49 -10.18 0.93 -16.80
C ILE A 49 -10.09 0.54 -18.26
N ASN A 50 -8.87 0.47 -18.83
CA ASN A 50 -8.64 0.15 -20.23
C ASN A 50 -7.31 -0.60 -20.43
N CYS A 51 -7.03 -1.07 -21.66
CA CYS A 51 -5.81 -1.82 -21.96
C CYS A 51 -4.66 -0.90 -22.36
N ILE A 52 -3.42 -1.35 -22.11
CA ILE A 52 -2.19 -0.62 -22.47
C ILE A 52 -1.95 -0.57 -23.99
N ASP A 53 -2.51 -1.52 -24.74
CA ASP A 53 -2.34 -1.59 -26.20
C ASP A 53 -2.84 -0.32 -26.90
N PHE A 54 -2.08 0.16 -27.88
CA PHE A 54 -2.39 1.39 -28.58
C PHE A 54 -3.31 1.13 -29.77
N SER A 55 -4.60 0.82 -29.49
CA SER A 55 -5.66 0.63 -30.48
C SER A 55 -6.98 1.21 -29.97
N LYS A 56 -7.89 1.59 -30.86
CA LYS A 56 -9.18 2.16 -30.48
C LYS A 56 -9.92 1.26 -29.50
N LYS A 57 -10.08 -0.02 -29.84
CA LYS A 57 -10.78 -1.01 -29.00
C LYS A 57 -10.11 -1.19 -27.62
N ALA A 58 -8.78 -1.22 -27.57
CA ALA A 58 -8.04 -1.42 -26.34
C ALA A 58 -8.15 -0.22 -25.38
N ARG A 59 -8.36 0.98 -25.91
CA ARG A 59 -8.47 2.23 -25.14
C ARG A 59 -9.90 2.57 -24.73
N GLU A 60 -10.89 1.81 -25.15
CA GLU A 60 -12.25 1.94 -24.64
C GLU A 60 -12.29 1.47 -23.18
N PRO A 61 -12.92 2.25 -22.26
CA PRO A 61 -13.14 1.80 -20.90
C PRO A 61 -14.05 0.58 -20.83
N ASP A 62 -13.67 -0.39 -20.00
CA ASP A 62 -14.40 -1.63 -19.82
C ASP A 62 -14.68 -1.86 -18.32
N PRO A 63 -15.94 -1.75 -17.85
CA PRO A 63 -16.30 -1.94 -16.45
C PRO A 63 -15.96 -3.32 -15.87
N GLU A 64 -15.96 -4.37 -16.70
CA GLU A 64 -15.63 -5.73 -16.26
C GLU A 64 -14.18 -5.82 -15.71
N ARG A 65 -13.31 -4.94 -16.16
CA ARG A 65 -11.93 -4.85 -15.66
C ARG A 65 -11.85 -4.48 -14.18
N MET A 66 -12.83 -3.74 -13.65
CA MET A 66 -12.89 -3.43 -12.21
C MET A 66 -13.18 -4.67 -11.39
N ILE A 67 -14.04 -5.56 -11.87
CA ILE A 67 -14.36 -6.85 -11.24
C ILE A 67 -13.14 -7.76 -11.28
N GLN A 68 -12.43 -7.82 -12.41
CA GLN A 68 -11.20 -8.58 -12.55
C GLN A 68 -10.11 -8.06 -11.62
N ALA A 69 -9.94 -6.74 -11.52
CA ALA A 69 -8.97 -6.11 -10.62
C ALA A 69 -9.26 -6.44 -9.14
N TYR A 70 -10.53 -6.42 -8.74
CA TYR A 70 -10.95 -6.83 -7.41
C TYR A 70 -10.63 -8.30 -7.12
N ASN A 71 -11.00 -9.21 -8.01
CA ASN A 71 -10.75 -10.64 -7.85
C ASN A 71 -9.25 -10.95 -7.77
N GLN A 72 -8.44 -10.32 -8.62
CA GLN A 72 -6.99 -10.44 -8.60
C GLN A 72 -6.39 -9.91 -7.29
N ALA A 73 -6.88 -8.77 -6.81
CA ALA A 73 -6.44 -8.19 -5.54
C ALA A 73 -6.81 -9.07 -4.34
N ALA A 74 -8.03 -9.61 -4.30
CA ALA A 74 -8.49 -10.50 -3.26
C ALA A 74 -7.68 -11.81 -3.20
N SER A 75 -7.41 -12.42 -4.35
CA SER A 75 -6.59 -13.63 -4.46
C SER A 75 -5.15 -13.37 -4.00
N THR A 76 -4.56 -12.26 -4.42
CA THR A 76 -3.21 -11.85 -4.01
C THR A 76 -3.14 -11.58 -2.51
N GLN A 77 -4.14 -10.92 -1.94
CA GLN A 77 -4.19 -10.65 -0.50
C GLN A 77 -4.30 -11.94 0.31
N ASN A 78 -5.12 -12.91 -0.12
CA ASN A 78 -5.23 -14.20 0.55
C ASN A 78 -3.90 -14.96 0.53
N LEU A 79 -3.19 -14.94 -0.59
CA LEU A 79 -1.85 -15.53 -0.69
C LEU A 79 -0.84 -14.84 0.25
N LEU A 80 -0.83 -13.50 0.28
CA LEU A 80 0.04 -12.74 1.18
C LEU A 80 -0.27 -13.02 2.66
N ARG A 81 -1.54 -13.17 3.01
CA ARG A 81 -1.96 -13.58 4.37
C ARG A 81 -1.45 -14.98 4.71
N ALA A 82 -1.58 -15.94 3.80
CA ALA A 82 -1.06 -17.29 3.99
C ALA A 82 0.45 -17.25 4.26
N PHE A 83 1.22 -16.46 3.54
CA PHE A 83 2.65 -16.28 3.80
C PHE A 83 2.93 -15.55 5.11
N ALA A 84 2.15 -14.52 5.43
CA ALA A 84 2.35 -13.72 6.64
C ALA A 84 2.12 -14.51 7.94
N TYR A 85 1.23 -15.51 7.91
CA TYR A 85 0.89 -16.36 9.06
C TYR A 85 1.44 -17.79 8.94
N GLY A 86 1.92 -18.21 7.77
CA GLY A 86 2.40 -19.55 7.47
C GLY A 86 3.92 -19.76 7.67
N GLY A 87 4.59 -18.89 8.44
CA GLY A 87 6.01 -19.05 8.78
C GLY A 87 6.98 -18.33 7.83
N TYR A 88 6.56 -17.80 6.69
CA TYR A 88 7.43 -16.98 5.83
C TYR A 88 7.81 -15.64 6.45
N ALA A 89 7.09 -15.22 7.47
CA ALA A 89 7.37 -14.02 8.24
C ALA A 89 8.31 -14.25 9.43
N ASP A 90 8.76 -15.48 9.66
CA ASP A 90 9.69 -15.82 10.72
C ASP A 90 10.99 -15.02 10.59
N LEU A 91 11.36 -14.31 11.66
CA LEU A 91 12.50 -13.40 11.66
C LEU A 91 13.83 -14.12 11.41
N SER A 92 13.97 -15.36 11.86
CA SER A 92 15.18 -16.17 11.62
C SER A 92 15.31 -16.55 10.15
N THR A 93 14.20 -16.86 9.49
CA THR A 93 14.15 -17.21 8.06
C THR A 93 14.40 -15.98 7.19
N ILE A 94 13.78 -14.83 7.51
CA ILE A 94 13.96 -13.58 6.76
C ILE A 94 15.41 -13.15 6.69
N GLN A 95 16.18 -13.37 7.73
CA GLN A 95 17.60 -13.02 7.79
C GLN A 95 18.46 -13.85 6.84
N SER A 96 18.07 -15.11 6.58
CA SER A 96 18.83 -16.00 5.68
C SER A 96 18.68 -15.65 4.19
N TRP A 97 17.64 -14.94 3.79
CA TRP A 97 17.30 -14.70 2.37
C TRP A 97 18.23 -13.74 1.62
N ASN A 98 19.07 -12.96 2.31
CA ASN A 98 19.78 -11.83 1.67
C ASN A 98 21.30 -11.99 1.52
N LEU A 99 21.87 -13.08 1.92
CA LEU A 99 23.33 -13.22 1.94
C LEU A 99 24.00 -13.07 0.56
N ASP A 100 23.30 -13.42 -0.52
CA ASP A 100 23.86 -13.35 -1.88
C ASP A 100 23.73 -11.96 -2.51
N PHE A 101 22.67 -11.22 -2.24
CA PHE A 101 22.51 -9.85 -2.69
C PHE A 101 23.48 -8.89 -2.01
N VAL A 102 23.68 -9.07 -0.71
CA VAL A 102 24.58 -8.26 0.12
C VAL A 102 26.04 -8.36 -0.34
N LYS A 103 26.49 -9.54 -0.79
CA LYS A 103 27.86 -9.75 -1.28
C LYS A 103 28.21 -8.90 -2.51
N LYS A 104 27.21 -8.48 -3.30
CA LYS A 104 27.39 -7.73 -4.54
C LYS A 104 27.23 -6.21 -4.39
N SER A 105 26.83 -5.73 -3.22
CA SER A 105 26.58 -4.31 -2.97
C SER A 105 27.78 -3.61 -2.33
N LYS A 106 28.08 -2.36 -2.75
CA LYS A 106 29.09 -1.50 -2.10
C LYS A 106 28.81 -1.24 -0.61
N GLN A 107 27.55 -1.30 -0.20
CA GLN A 107 27.11 -1.12 1.19
C GLN A 107 26.87 -2.46 1.91
N GLY A 108 27.24 -3.57 1.29
CA GLY A 108 26.99 -4.91 1.82
C GLY A 108 27.60 -5.17 3.19
N SER A 109 28.76 -4.58 3.50
CA SER A 109 29.40 -4.70 4.81
C SER A 109 28.54 -4.10 5.94
N ASN A 110 28.00 -2.90 5.73
CA ASN A 110 27.15 -2.22 6.71
C ASN A 110 25.85 -3.00 6.95
N PHE A 111 25.24 -3.49 5.88
CA PHE A 111 24.06 -4.34 5.98
C PHE A 111 24.35 -5.65 6.72
N LYS A 112 25.49 -6.31 6.42
CA LYS A 112 25.90 -7.55 7.08
C LYS A 112 26.10 -7.34 8.58
N ASN A 113 26.75 -6.25 8.98
CA ASN A 113 26.94 -5.91 10.39
C ASN A 113 25.58 -5.73 11.10
N LEU A 114 24.63 -5.04 10.47
CA LEU A 114 23.29 -4.84 11.03
C LEU A 114 22.53 -6.18 11.14
N ALA A 115 22.60 -7.02 10.10
CA ALA A 115 21.97 -8.34 10.11
C ALA A 115 22.57 -9.25 11.20
N ASN A 116 23.88 -9.22 11.41
CA ASN A 116 24.54 -9.97 12.48
C ASN A 116 24.03 -9.52 13.87
N ARG A 117 23.96 -8.22 14.12
CA ARG A 117 23.44 -7.68 15.39
C ARG A 117 22.00 -8.11 15.64
N ILE A 118 21.15 -8.11 14.61
CA ILE A 118 19.76 -8.61 14.74
C ILE A 118 19.77 -10.12 15.08
N SER A 119 20.64 -10.90 14.44
CA SER A 119 20.79 -12.33 14.74
C SER A 119 21.24 -12.58 16.17
N GLU A 120 22.19 -11.81 16.67
CA GLU A 120 22.64 -11.87 18.07
C GLU A 120 21.49 -11.57 19.04
N CYS A 121 20.67 -10.54 18.76
CA CYS A 121 19.48 -10.22 19.56
C CYS A 121 18.48 -11.40 19.55
N LEU A 122 18.20 -11.99 18.39
CA LEU A 122 17.27 -13.11 18.29
C LEU A 122 17.81 -14.34 19.04
N ASN A 123 19.11 -14.64 18.96
CA ASN A 123 19.75 -15.71 19.71
C ASN A 123 19.68 -15.47 21.23
N PHE A 124 19.90 -14.24 21.69
CA PHE A 124 19.73 -13.87 23.09
C PHE A 124 18.29 -14.05 23.56
N MET A 125 17.32 -13.56 22.80
CA MET A 125 15.90 -13.74 23.10
C MET A 125 15.52 -15.22 23.22
N ASN A 126 16.00 -16.04 22.27
CA ASN A 126 15.77 -17.50 22.29
C ASN A 126 16.40 -18.17 23.52
N ALA A 127 17.61 -17.76 23.91
CA ALA A 127 18.26 -18.25 25.15
C ALA A 127 17.48 -17.86 26.41
N CYS A 128 16.80 -16.72 26.41
CA CYS A 128 15.90 -16.28 27.46
C CYS A 128 14.49 -16.94 27.42
N GLY A 129 14.26 -17.88 26.47
CA GLY A 129 12.97 -18.57 26.32
C GLY A 129 11.96 -17.81 25.47
N VAL A 130 12.33 -16.70 24.83
CA VAL A 130 11.46 -15.90 23.93
C VAL A 130 11.74 -16.33 22.48
N ASN A 131 10.88 -17.14 21.91
CA ASN A 131 11.07 -17.73 20.58
C ASN A 131 9.76 -17.77 19.77
N ASN A 132 9.83 -18.23 18.53
CA ASN A 132 8.72 -18.31 17.59
C ASN A 132 7.60 -19.30 18.00
N GLN A 133 7.82 -20.16 18.99
CA GLN A 133 6.80 -21.08 19.49
C GLN A 133 5.89 -20.42 20.52
N ASN A 134 6.39 -19.44 21.25
CA ASN A 134 5.64 -18.77 22.32
C ASN A 134 5.35 -17.28 22.06
N VAL A 135 6.00 -16.66 21.06
CA VAL A 135 5.78 -15.26 20.66
C VAL A 135 5.47 -15.18 19.17
N ARG A 136 4.18 -15.10 18.85
CA ARG A 136 3.67 -15.06 17.45
C ARG A 136 4.28 -13.93 16.62
N GLN A 137 4.62 -12.79 17.22
CA GLN A 137 5.22 -11.65 16.56
C GLN A 137 6.61 -11.93 15.97
N LEU A 138 7.27 -13.01 16.39
CA LEU A 138 8.55 -13.45 15.83
C LEU A 138 8.39 -14.30 14.56
N SER A 139 7.22 -14.92 14.36
CA SER A 139 6.93 -15.83 13.24
C SER A 139 5.84 -15.32 12.29
N GLU A 140 5.00 -14.40 12.75
CA GLU A 140 3.87 -13.86 12.01
C GLU A 140 3.98 -12.35 11.87
N THR A 141 3.28 -11.79 10.90
CA THR A 141 3.22 -10.34 10.73
C THR A 141 1.89 -9.89 10.19
N ASN A 142 1.43 -8.73 10.66
CA ASN A 142 0.32 -8.04 10.03
C ASN A 142 0.77 -7.44 8.69
N PHE A 143 -0.07 -7.58 7.69
CA PHE A 143 0.10 -7.00 6.37
C PHE A 143 -1.20 -6.31 5.97
N TYR A 144 -1.09 -5.03 5.66
CA TYR A 144 -2.23 -4.19 5.29
C TYR A 144 -2.16 -3.83 3.81
N ILE A 145 -3.29 -3.47 3.23
CA ILE A 145 -3.37 -3.00 1.85
C ILE A 145 -3.84 -1.56 1.79
N SER A 146 -3.37 -0.88 0.77
CA SER A 146 -3.69 0.51 0.50
C SER A 146 -3.67 0.80 -1.00
N HIS A 147 -4.37 1.84 -1.42
CA HIS A 147 -4.28 2.39 -2.77
C HIS A 147 -4.70 3.87 -2.81
N GLU A 148 -4.40 4.53 -3.93
CA GLU A 148 -4.90 5.87 -4.20
C GLU A 148 -6.41 5.81 -4.47
N ALA A 149 -7.19 6.60 -3.73
CA ALA A 149 -8.64 6.74 -3.96
C ALA A 149 -8.87 7.56 -5.23
N LEU A 150 -8.51 7.02 -6.40
CA LEU A 150 -8.53 7.74 -7.67
C LEU A 150 -9.86 7.60 -8.39
N LEU A 151 -10.43 6.39 -8.42
CA LEU A 151 -11.65 6.08 -9.13
C LEU A 151 -12.83 6.06 -8.16
N LEU A 152 -13.44 7.22 -7.91
CA LEU A 152 -14.49 7.37 -6.91
C LEU A 152 -15.71 6.44 -7.09
N PRO A 153 -16.18 6.09 -8.31
CA PRO A 153 -17.23 5.09 -8.47
C PRO A 153 -16.84 3.72 -7.91
N TYR A 154 -15.57 3.31 -8.06
CA TYR A 154 -15.04 2.08 -7.45
C TYR A 154 -15.01 2.18 -5.93
N GLU A 155 -14.49 3.28 -5.40
CA GLU A 155 -14.39 3.50 -3.96
C GLU A 155 -15.77 3.53 -3.30
N SER A 156 -16.74 4.23 -3.90
CA SER A 156 -18.12 4.30 -3.41
C SER A 156 -18.78 2.92 -3.38
N ALA A 157 -18.50 2.07 -4.38
CA ALA A 157 -19.02 0.70 -4.44
C ALA A 157 -18.51 -0.18 -3.29
N PHE A 158 -17.38 0.17 -2.67
CA PHE A 158 -16.80 -0.53 -1.51
C PHE A 158 -17.06 0.16 -0.18
N THR A 159 -17.74 1.30 -0.16
CA THR A 159 -18.00 2.03 1.10
C THR A 159 -19.26 1.49 1.79
N ARG A 160 -19.13 1.16 3.07
CA ARG A 160 -20.17 0.53 3.90
C ARG A 160 -20.20 1.15 5.29
N ILE A 161 -21.37 1.09 5.92
CA ILE A 161 -21.52 1.41 7.33
C ILE A 161 -21.06 0.21 8.16
N ASP A 162 -20.19 0.45 9.12
CA ASP A 162 -19.89 -0.52 10.18
C ASP A 162 -21.11 -0.63 11.10
N SER A 163 -21.68 -1.81 11.19
CA SER A 163 -22.88 -2.06 12.03
C SER A 163 -22.61 -1.93 13.53
N THR A 164 -21.33 -1.93 13.94
CA THR A 164 -20.94 -1.83 15.35
C THR A 164 -20.77 -0.37 15.78
N THR A 165 -20.13 0.46 14.95
CA THR A 165 -19.81 1.85 15.29
C THR A 165 -20.75 2.86 14.63
N GLY A 166 -21.38 2.49 13.52
CA GLY A 166 -22.17 3.41 12.69
C GLY A 166 -21.34 4.26 11.72
N ASP A 167 -20.00 4.10 11.74
CA ASP A 167 -19.09 4.85 10.89
C ASP A 167 -19.03 4.28 9.47
N TRP A 168 -18.68 5.14 8.52
CA TRP A 168 -18.46 4.75 7.14
C TRP A 168 -17.03 4.28 6.92
N TYR A 169 -16.85 3.10 6.34
CA TYR A 169 -15.56 2.55 5.94
C TYR A 169 -15.56 2.12 4.49
N ASN A 170 -14.47 2.42 3.78
CA ASN A 170 -14.17 1.75 2.53
C ASN A 170 -13.53 0.39 2.84
N VAL A 171 -14.23 -0.69 2.47
CA VAL A 171 -13.78 -2.07 2.73
C VAL A 171 -12.90 -2.64 1.60
N GLY A 172 -12.61 -1.86 0.57
CA GLY A 172 -11.69 -2.21 -0.51
C GLY A 172 -10.21 -2.13 -0.13
N ALA A 173 -9.88 -1.40 0.95
CA ALA A 173 -8.53 -1.30 1.50
C ALA A 173 -8.54 -0.95 2.99
N HIS A 174 -7.43 -1.22 3.70
CA HIS A 174 -7.27 -0.80 5.10
C HIS A 174 -6.95 0.70 5.21
N MET A 175 -6.26 1.25 4.21
CA MET A 175 -5.88 2.66 4.14
C MET A 175 -6.05 3.15 2.71
N LEU A 176 -6.54 4.36 2.54
CA LEU A 176 -6.57 5.06 1.26
C LEU A 176 -5.64 6.26 1.29
N TRP A 177 -5.24 6.78 0.12
CA TRP A 177 -4.58 8.08 0.07
C TRP A 177 -5.12 8.96 -1.05
N ILE A 178 -5.01 10.26 -0.81
CA ILE A 178 -5.31 11.31 -1.77
C ILE A 178 -4.04 11.55 -2.62
N GLY A 179 -4.19 11.48 -3.94
CA GLY A 179 -3.13 11.72 -4.88
C GLY A 179 -2.77 13.20 -5.04
N ASP A 180 -1.60 13.47 -5.60
CA ASP A 180 -1.14 14.86 -5.84
C ASP A 180 -2.07 15.65 -6.78
N ARG A 181 -2.70 14.97 -7.75
CA ARG A 181 -3.62 15.62 -8.72
C ARG A 181 -5.06 15.75 -8.22
N THR A 182 -5.39 15.12 -7.10
CA THR A 182 -6.76 15.03 -6.56
C THR A 182 -6.88 15.64 -5.16
N ARG A 183 -5.87 16.41 -4.73
CA ARG A 183 -5.79 17.02 -3.40
C ARG A 183 -6.38 18.43 -3.29
N ASP A 184 -7.18 18.85 -4.25
CA ASP A 184 -7.93 20.10 -4.14
C ASP A 184 -8.88 20.01 -2.95
N LEU A 185 -8.80 20.97 -2.01
CA LEU A 185 -9.60 21.00 -0.79
C LEU A 185 -11.10 21.00 -1.02
N ASN A 186 -11.52 21.58 -2.14
CA ASN A 186 -12.92 21.61 -2.57
C ASN A 186 -13.27 20.49 -3.57
N GLY A 187 -12.32 19.56 -3.80
CA GLY A 187 -12.47 18.50 -4.78
C GLY A 187 -13.19 17.26 -4.23
N ALA A 188 -13.88 16.54 -5.10
CA ALA A 188 -14.65 15.35 -4.74
C ALA A 188 -13.85 14.24 -4.04
N HIS A 189 -12.54 14.14 -4.30
CA HIS A 189 -11.69 13.14 -3.65
C HIS A 189 -11.42 13.47 -2.19
N VAL A 190 -11.23 14.74 -1.86
CA VAL A 190 -11.06 15.20 -0.48
C VAL A 190 -12.37 15.04 0.28
N GLU A 191 -13.50 15.46 -0.33
CA GLU A 191 -14.83 15.28 0.24
C GLU A 191 -15.15 13.81 0.53
N PHE A 192 -14.89 12.91 -0.43
CA PHE A 192 -15.06 11.47 -0.22
C PHE A 192 -14.22 10.94 0.94
N CYS A 193 -12.93 11.30 0.98
CA CYS A 193 -12.01 10.83 2.01
C CYS A 193 -12.35 11.38 3.40
N SER A 194 -12.94 12.56 3.50
CA SER A 194 -13.41 13.13 4.78
C SER A 194 -14.62 12.41 5.34
N GLY A 195 -15.40 11.74 4.49
CA GLY A 195 -16.60 11.00 4.87
C GLY A 195 -16.36 9.54 5.31
N ILE A 196 -15.13 9.05 5.34
CA ILE A 196 -14.79 7.68 5.74
C ILE A 196 -13.83 7.64 6.92
N SER A 197 -13.95 6.62 7.75
CA SER A 197 -13.13 6.45 8.97
C SER A 197 -11.85 5.64 8.76
N ASN A 198 -11.51 5.28 7.52
CA ASN A 198 -10.23 4.66 7.20
C ASN A 198 -9.07 5.62 7.50
N PRO A 199 -7.89 5.13 7.89
CA PRO A 199 -6.67 5.93 7.84
C PRO A 199 -6.45 6.51 6.44
N ILE A 200 -6.22 7.82 6.35
CA ILE A 200 -6.03 8.52 5.08
C ILE A 200 -4.58 9.02 4.98
N GLY A 201 -3.94 8.68 3.88
CA GLY A 201 -2.65 9.24 3.48
C GLY A 201 -2.85 10.41 2.50
N ILE A 202 -1.86 11.30 2.44
CA ILE A 202 -1.86 12.42 1.50
C ILE A 202 -0.53 12.47 0.80
N LYS A 203 -0.57 12.54 -0.54
CA LYS A 203 0.64 12.72 -1.32
C LYS A 203 1.02 14.19 -1.37
N VAL A 204 2.16 14.52 -0.78
CA VAL A 204 2.73 15.87 -0.77
C VAL A 204 3.72 16.01 -1.92
N GLY A 205 3.52 16.98 -2.79
CA GLY A 205 4.39 17.32 -3.91
C GLY A 205 5.06 18.68 -3.73
N PRO A 206 5.95 19.08 -4.65
CA PRO A 206 6.67 20.36 -4.57
C PRO A 206 5.75 21.60 -4.60
N THR A 207 4.55 21.45 -5.12
CA THR A 207 3.53 22.51 -5.22
C THR A 207 2.52 22.51 -4.10
N THR A 208 2.74 21.73 -3.04
CA THR A 208 1.82 21.65 -1.91
C THR A 208 2.05 22.83 -0.98
N GLU A 209 1.04 23.66 -0.82
CA GLU A 209 1.07 24.77 0.14
C GLU A 209 0.95 24.22 1.58
N PRO A 210 1.73 24.75 2.55
CA PRO A 210 1.67 24.30 3.94
C PRO A 210 0.27 24.38 4.55
N VAL A 211 -0.52 25.38 4.19
CA VAL A 211 -1.88 25.56 4.66
C VAL A 211 -2.80 24.44 4.18
N SER A 212 -2.64 24.01 2.93
CA SER A 212 -3.40 22.87 2.38
C SER A 212 -3.09 21.58 3.13
N TYR A 213 -1.83 21.36 3.45
CA TYR A 213 -1.39 20.21 4.25
C TYR A 213 -2.05 20.22 5.64
N THR A 214 -2.06 21.35 6.32
CA THR A 214 -2.69 21.51 7.64
C THR A 214 -4.18 21.19 7.60
N HIS A 215 -4.91 21.70 6.61
CA HIS A 215 -6.34 21.43 6.46
C HIS A 215 -6.65 19.96 6.17
N LEU A 216 -5.82 19.28 5.38
CA LEU A 216 -6.00 17.87 5.05
C LEU A 216 -5.64 16.93 6.21
N THR A 217 -4.77 17.37 7.14
CA THR A 217 -4.27 16.53 8.24
C THR A 217 -4.90 16.85 9.59
N LEU A 218 -5.61 17.94 9.71
CA LEU A 218 -6.36 18.22 10.94
C LEU A 218 -7.44 17.15 11.10
N PRO A 219 -7.44 16.40 12.22
CA PRO A 219 -8.57 15.56 12.53
C PRO A 219 -9.79 16.47 12.58
N THR A 220 -10.83 16.11 11.88
CA THR A 220 -12.16 16.68 12.09
C THR A 220 -12.61 16.26 13.49
N ILE A 221 -12.11 16.95 14.50
CA ILE A 221 -12.69 16.89 15.84
C ILE A 221 -13.97 17.71 15.75
N TYR A 222 -15.06 17.07 15.40
CA TYR A 222 -16.36 17.63 15.60
C TYR A 222 -17.08 16.85 16.68
N SER A 223 -17.27 17.58 17.73
CA SER A 223 -18.20 17.32 18.83
C SER A 223 -19.57 16.89 18.35
#